data_fdcbb25b4ec13dcc471513fcbe87dc4f
#
_entry.id   fdcbb25b4ec13dcc471513fcbe87dc4f
#
_cell.length_a   1.000
_cell.length_b   1.000
_cell.length_c   1.000
_cell.angle_alpha   90.00
_cell.angle_beta   90.00
_cell.angle_gamma   90.00
#
_symmetry.space_group_name_H-M   'P 1'
#
loop_
_entity.id
_entity.type
_entity.pdbx_description
1 polymer ?
#
loop_
_entity_poly.entity_id
_entity_poly.type
_entity_poly.pdbx_seq_one_letter_code
_entity_poly.pdbx_strand_id
1 'polypeptide(L)'
;MLGTQTYCYSIANYFYIFAMLGVANYGNRSIARVRDNKRELTKTFWTIYDFQLMRAGVMTLLYFLFVFIFFQQYRIIAFINGIYVFSSAIEISWFFFGLEEFKITVIRNAVLKILNTICIFIFVKSKSDLWIYSLLVCGSVVLTNASLWVFAKRYIGFYKPKLFELLPHIKPEIVLFIPVISISIYNVMDKVMLGYMCTTTDVGYYNNAESIITIPLGFITALGNVMMPHAANLIARKKEEQCKAEIEKSILFVMLVSCPMAFGVA
;
A
#
# COMPACT_ATOMS: atom_id res chain seq x y z
N MET A 1 -7.05 -17.71 14.57
CA MET A 1 -5.72 -17.10 14.64
C MET A 1 -5.49 -16.08 13.53
N LEU A 2 -5.36 -16.47 12.24
CA LEU A 2 -5.17 -15.53 11.12
C LEU A 2 -6.30 -14.50 11.00
N GLY A 3 -7.56 -14.92 11.18
CA GLY A 3 -8.70 -14.01 11.12
C GLY A 3 -8.66 -12.88 12.15
N THR A 4 -8.17 -13.13 13.37
CA THR A 4 -7.99 -12.08 14.37
C THR A 4 -6.96 -11.04 13.92
N GLN A 5 -5.84 -11.50 13.35
CA GLN A 5 -4.85 -10.60 12.77
C GLN A 5 -5.42 -9.81 11.61
N THR A 6 -6.12 -10.49 10.69
CA THR A 6 -6.74 -9.83 9.52
C THR A 6 -7.73 -8.76 9.93
N TYR A 7 -8.58 -9.05 10.92
CA TYR A 7 -9.54 -8.08 11.46
C TYR A 7 -8.86 -6.84 12.05
N CYS A 8 -7.91 -7.04 12.97
CA CYS A 8 -7.15 -5.92 13.56
C CYS A 8 -6.35 -5.13 12.50
N TYR A 9 -5.75 -5.83 11.56
CA TYR A 9 -5.00 -5.22 10.46
C TYR A 9 -5.89 -4.41 9.53
N SER A 10 -7.10 -4.88 9.22
CA SER A 10 -8.06 -4.17 8.37
C SER A 10 -8.47 -2.83 9.00
N ILE A 11 -8.68 -2.80 10.30
CA ILE A 11 -8.97 -1.55 11.02
C ILE A 11 -7.76 -0.62 11.03
N ALA A 12 -6.56 -1.15 11.33
CA ALA A 12 -5.32 -0.38 11.28
C ALA A 12 -5.06 0.19 9.88
N ASN A 13 -5.45 -0.54 8.82
CA ASN A 13 -5.30 -0.11 7.44
C ASN A 13 -6.13 1.13 7.10
N TYR A 14 -7.32 1.30 7.67
CA TYR A 14 -8.06 2.55 7.49
C TYR A 14 -7.31 3.74 8.07
N PHE A 15 -6.76 3.62 9.29
CA PHE A 15 -5.96 4.69 9.89
C PHE A 15 -4.70 4.99 9.06
N TYR A 16 -4.06 3.95 8.53
CA TYR A 16 -2.92 4.09 7.61
C TYR A 16 -3.31 4.85 6.33
N ILE A 17 -4.44 4.52 5.70
CA ILE A 17 -4.94 5.18 4.49
C ILE A 17 -5.22 6.66 4.76
N PHE A 18 -5.85 6.99 5.90
CA PHE A 18 -6.07 8.38 6.29
C PHE A 18 -4.77 9.11 6.63
N ALA A 19 -3.77 8.43 7.21
CA ALA A 19 -2.45 9.00 7.44
C ALA A 19 -1.77 9.36 6.11
N MET A 20 -1.88 8.50 5.11
CA MET A 20 -1.30 8.71 3.78
C MET A 20 -2.05 9.73 2.91
N LEU A 21 -3.37 9.89 3.09
CA LEU A 21 -4.24 10.90 2.46
C LEU A 21 -3.90 11.21 0.98
N GLY A 22 -3.64 10.17 0.15
CA GLY A 22 -3.33 10.36 -1.26
C GLY A 22 -1.90 10.82 -1.58
N VAL A 23 -1.02 10.93 -0.58
CA VAL A 23 0.40 11.31 -0.77
C VAL A 23 1.09 10.43 -1.81
N ALA A 24 0.77 9.14 -1.87
CA ALA A 24 1.37 8.22 -2.82
C ALA A 24 1.23 8.72 -4.27
N ASN A 25 0.02 9.13 -4.65
CA ASN A 25 -0.26 9.64 -6.00
C ASN A 25 0.21 11.07 -6.18
N TYR A 26 -0.02 11.93 -5.18
CA TYR A 26 0.35 13.33 -5.23
C TYR A 26 1.87 13.52 -5.22
N GLY A 27 2.55 12.87 -4.29
CA GLY A 27 4.00 12.94 -4.14
C GLY A 27 4.73 12.43 -5.38
N ASN A 28 4.30 11.28 -5.92
CA ASN A 28 4.84 10.75 -7.17
C ASN A 28 4.78 11.79 -8.30
N ARG A 29 3.61 12.38 -8.55
CA ARG A 29 3.43 13.40 -9.60
C ARG A 29 4.23 14.68 -9.34
N SER A 30 4.31 15.11 -8.08
CA SER A 30 5.02 16.33 -7.71
C SER A 30 6.53 16.17 -7.85
N ILE A 31 7.09 15.04 -7.45
CA ILE A 31 8.50 14.71 -7.60
C ILE A 31 8.88 14.58 -9.07
N ALA A 32 8.07 13.88 -9.87
CA ALA A 32 8.33 13.73 -11.31
C ALA A 32 8.48 15.07 -12.06
N ARG A 33 7.77 16.11 -11.61
CA ARG A 33 7.84 17.45 -12.22
C ARG A 33 9.13 18.20 -11.91
N VAL A 34 9.76 17.91 -10.77
CA VAL A 34 10.93 18.68 -10.26
C VAL A 34 12.21 17.84 -10.19
N ARG A 35 12.19 16.61 -10.69
CA ARG A 35 13.28 15.63 -10.55
C ARG A 35 14.63 16.12 -11.10
N ASP A 36 14.62 16.96 -12.12
CA ASP A 36 15.83 17.45 -12.78
C ASP A 36 16.50 18.60 -12.04
N ASN A 37 15.80 19.23 -11.08
CA ASN A 37 16.33 20.32 -10.27
C ASN A 37 16.48 19.90 -8.80
N LYS A 38 17.70 19.62 -8.39
CA LYS A 38 18.00 19.09 -7.04
C LYS A 38 17.50 19.99 -5.89
N ARG A 39 17.49 21.32 -6.08
CA ARG A 39 17.02 22.27 -5.06
C ARG A 39 15.51 22.19 -4.88
N GLU A 40 14.77 22.24 -5.99
CA GLU A 40 13.31 22.13 -5.99
C GLU A 40 12.87 20.73 -5.56
N LEU A 41 13.59 19.68 -5.98
CA LEU A 41 13.37 18.30 -5.55
C LEU A 41 13.46 18.18 -4.02
N THR A 42 14.53 18.70 -3.43
CA THR A 42 14.72 18.66 -1.97
C THR A 42 13.62 19.44 -1.25
N LYS A 43 13.29 20.63 -1.72
CA LYS A 43 12.21 21.46 -1.14
C LYS A 43 10.87 20.75 -1.22
N THR A 44 10.47 20.26 -2.37
CA THR A 44 9.19 19.57 -2.61
C THR A 44 9.09 18.30 -1.77
N PHE A 45 10.18 17.51 -1.68
CA PHE A 45 10.21 16.32 -0.85
C PHE A 45 9.90 16.64 0.61
N TRP A 46 10.66 17.57 1.23
CA TRP A 46 10.48 17.87 2.64
C TRP A 46 9.14 18.51 2.94
N THR A 47 8.61 19.33 2.03
CA THR A 47 7.29 19.96 2.21
C THR A 47 6.17 18.90 2.25
N ILE A 48 6.18 17.95 1.33
CA ILE A 48 5.20 16.86 1.31
C ILE A 48 5.41 15.92 2.50
N TYR A 49 6.66 15.58 2.81
CA TYR A 49 7.00 14.65 3.88
C TYR A 49 6.64 15.19 5.28
N ASP A 50 6.93 16.44 5.59
CA ASP A 50 6.59 17.04 6.89
C ASP A 50 5.08 17.07 7.11
N PHE A 51 4.31 17.35 6.05
CA PHE A 51 2.86 17.29 6.13
C PHE A 51 2.34 15.86 6.34
N GLN A 52 2.93 14.87 5.66
CA GLN A 52 2.66 13.46 5.89
C GLN A 52 3.00 13.06 7.33
N LEU A 53 4.16 13.45 7.83
CA LEU A 53 4.63 13.12 9.19
C LEU A 53 3.67 13.64 10.27
N MET A 54 3.18 14.88 10.14
CA MET A 54 2.19 15.46 11.05
C MET A 54 0.91 14.63 11.08
N ARG A 55 0.37 14.27 9.91
CA ARG A 55 -0.85 13.44 9.81
C ARG A 55 -0.63 12.04 10.35
N ALA A 56 0.48 11.41 10.00
CA ALA A 56 0.84 10.10 10.49
C ALA A 56 0.92 10.07 12.02
N GLY A 57 1.48 11.10 12.63
CA GLY A 57 1.50 11.26 14.09
C GLY A 57 0.10 11.35 14.68
N VAL A 58 -0.75 12.20 14.12
CA VAL A 58 -2.15 12.36 14.57
C VAL A 58 -2.92 11.04 14.41
N MET A 59 -2.83 10.39 13.25
CA MET A 59 -3.57 9.14 13.01
C MET A 59 -3.07 7.99 13.87
N THR A 60 -1.77 7.93 14.15
CA THR A 60 -1.21 6.94 15.08
C THR A 60 -1.73 7.14 16.49
N LEU A 61 -1.79 8.38 16.99
CA LEU A 61 -2.37 8.70 18.29
C LEU A 61 -3.85 8.34 18.35
N LEU A 62 -4.63 8.71 17.32
CA LEU A 62 -6.05 8.38 17.23
C LEU A 62 -6.28 6.86 17.17
N TYR A 63 -5.42 6.13 16.48
CA TYR A 63 -5.48 4.66 16.44
C TYR A 63 -5.25 4.05 17.84
N PHE A 64 -4.24 4.47 18.56
CA PHE A 64 -3.99 3.95 19.91
C PHE A 64 -5.13 4.30 20.87
N LEU A 65 -5.69 5.51 20.78
CA LEU A 65 -6.87 5.91 21.55
C LEU A 65 -8.07 5.01 21.21
N PHE A 66 -8.32 4.77 19.93
CA PHE A 66 -9.38 3.88 19.45
C PHE A 66 -9.21 2.44 19.98
N VAL A 67 -7.99 1.91 19.90
CA VAL A 67 -7.68 0.56 20.43
C VAL A 67 -7.91 0.50 21.95
N PHE A 68 -7.53 1.56 22.67
CA PHE A 68 -7.71 1.61 24.10
C PHE A 68 -9.18 1.55 24.51
N ILE A 69 -10.06 2.25 23.77
CA ILE A 69 -11.49 2.36 24.08
C ILE A 69 -12.27 1.12 23.59
N PHE A 70 -12.03 0.67 22.36
CA PHE A 70 -12.91 -0.31 21.69
C PHE A 70 -12.36 -1.73 21.67
N PHE A 71 -11.03 -1.95 21.77
CA PHE A 71 -10.42 -3.27 21.66
C PHE A 71 -10.07 -3.86 23.04
N GLN A 72 -11.04 -4.49 23.70
CA GLN A 72 -10.75 -5.18 24.98
C GLN A 72 -10.27 -6.62 24.76
N GLN A 73 -10.88 -7.36 23.84
CA GLN A 73 -10.63 -8.79 23.64
C GLN A 73 -9.30 -9.09 22.89
N TYR A 74 -8.94 -8.27 21.87
CA TYR A 74 -7.76 -8.49 21.02
C TYR A 74 -6.71 -7.39 21.19
N ARG A 75 -6.64 -6.80 22.38
CA ARG A 75 -5.89 -5.58 22.67
C ARG A 75 -4.41 -5.68 22.26
N ILE A 76 -3.74 -6.80 22.60
CA ILE A 76 -2.31 -6.98 22.29
C ILE A 76 -2.09 -6.97 20.79
N ILE A 77 -2.89 -7.71 20.02
CA ILE A 77 -2.76 -7.79 18.57
C ILE A 77 -3.05 -6.44 17.94
N ALA A 78 -4.09 -5.74 18.38
CA ALA A 78 -4.42 -4.41 17.91
C ALA A 78 -3.29 -3.40 18.23
N PHE A 79 -2.70 -3.44 19.42
CA PHE A 79 -1.55 -2.60 19.76
C PHE A 79 -0.35 -2.85 18.81
N ILE A 80 -0.03 -4.11 18.51
CA ILE A 80 1.05 -4.46 17.58
C ILE A 80 0.75 -3.88 16.18
N ASN A 81 -0.52 -3.91 15.74
CA ASN A 81 -0.91 -3.30 14.46
C ASN A 81 -0.76 -1.76 14.43
N GLY A 82 -0.62 -1.10 15.58
CA GLY A 82 -0.22 0.31 15.65
C GLY A 82 1.16 0.59 15.03
N ILE A 83 2.05 -0.41 15.05
CA ILE A 83 3.35 -0.35 14.35
C ILE A 83 3.15 -0.17 12.85
N TYR A 84 2.14 -0.83 12.27
CA TYR A 84 1.78 -0.67 10.86
C TYR A 84 1.25 0.75 10.59
N VAL A 85 0.39 1.31 11.44
CA VAL A 85 -0.08 2.70 11.29
C VAL A 85 1.09 3.67 11.38
N PHE A 86 1.98 3.49 12.35
CA PHE A 86 3.19 4.29 12.51
C PHE A 86 4.11 4.22 11.28
N SER A 87 4.13 3.10 10.55
CA SER A 87 4.96 2.96 9.35
C SER A 87 4.63 3.98 8.25
N SER A 88 3.42 4.57 8.26
CA SER A 88 3.04 5.67 7.37
C SER A 88 3.89 6.92 7.57
N ALA A 89 4.45 7.12 8.76
CA ALA A 89 5.34 8.24 9.06
C ALA A 89 6.68 8.15 8.33
N ILE A 90 7.15 6.95 8.04
CA ILE A 90 8.44 6.70 7.39
C ILE A 90 8.31 6.24 5.94
N GLU A 91 7.09 6.16 5.43
CA GLU A 91 6.79 5.76 4.04
C GLU A 91 7.21 6.86 3.06
N ILE A 92 8.15 6.54 2.17
CA ILE A 92 8.65 7.45 1.12
C ILE A 92 8.78 6.77 -0.25
N SER A 93 8.07 5.66 -0.51
CA SER A 93 8.15 4.99 -1.81
C SER A 93 7.65 5.86 -2.96
N TRP A 94 6.69 6.77 -2.69
CA TRP A 94 6.21 7.74 -3.66
C TRP A 94 7.32 8.64 -4.23
N PHE A 95 8.36 8.91 -3.44
CA PHE A 95 9.53 9.67 -3.88
C PHE A 95 10.32 8.92 -4.96
N PHE A 96 10.60 7.63 -4.73
CA PHE A 96 11.33 6.80 -5.69
C PHE A 96 10.52 6.51 -6.95
N PHE A 97 9.18 6.37 -6.83
CA PHE A 97 8.30 6.28 -7.98
C PHE A 97 8.33 7.57 -8.83
N GLY A 98 8.35 8.74 -8.19
CA GLY A 98 8.49 10.01 -8.88
C GLY A 98 9.84 10.22 -9.56
N LEU A 99 10.91 9.60 -9.04
CA LEU A 99 12.24 9.58 -9.67
C LEU A 99 12.35 8.51 -10.77
N GLU A 100 11.33 7.64 -10.94
CA GLU A 100 11.38 6.45 -11.83
C GLU A 100 12.41 5.40 -11.41
N GLU A 101 12.85 5.44 -10.14
CA GLU A 101 13.82 4.48 -9.57
C GLU A 101 13.10 3.21 -9.05
N PHE A 102 12.32 2.57 -9.93
CA PHE A 102 11.53 1.36 -9.59
C PHE A 102 12.40 0.19 -9.14
N LYS A 103 13.61 0.09 -9.68
CA LYS A 103 14.51 -1.03 -9.37
C LYS A 103 14.83 -1.13 -7.88
N ILE A 104 15.05 0.02 -7.24
CA ILE A 104 15.35 0.07 -5.79
C ILE A 104 14.16 -0.44 -4.99
N THR A 105 12.95 0.04 -5.31
CA THR A 105 11.73 -0.32 -4.58
C THR A 105 11.34 -1.79 -4.80
N VAL A 106 11.43 -2.30 -6.03
CA VAL A 106 11.03 -3.67 -6.37
C VAL A 106 11.98 -4.71 -5.76
N ILE A 107 13.30 -4.57 -5.97
CA ILE A 107 14.28 -5.54 -5.45
C ILE A 107 14.23 -5.59 -3.93
N ARG A 108 14.24 -4.43 -3.28
CA ARG A 108 14.14 -4.34 -1.83
C ARG A 108 12.87 -5.00 -1.29
N ASN A 109 11.70 -4.69 -1.88
CA ASN A 109 10.42 -5.27 -1.46
C ASN A 109 10.46 -6.79 -1.60
N ALA A 110 10.99 -7.32 -2.70
CA ALA A 110 11.10 -8.76 -2.92
C ALA A 110 12.00 -9.42 -1.86
N VAL A 111 13.19 -8.88 -1.61
CA VAL A 111 14.13 -9.40 -0.63
C VAL A 111 13.54 -9.40 0.78
N LEU A 112 12.98 -8.27 1.23
CA LEU A 112 12.41 -8.16 2.58
C LEU A 112 11.16 -9.02 2.76
N LYS A 113 10.35 -9.19 1.71
CA LYS A 113 9.18 -10.07 1.74
C LYS A 113 9.57 -11.54 1.85
N ILE A 114 10.59 -11.98 1.10
CA ILE A 114 11.13 -13.34 1.21
C ILE A 114 11.70 -13.56 2.62
N LEU A 115 12.47 -12.64 3.13
CA LEU A 115 13.10 -12.71 4.45
C LEU A 115 12.02 -12.78 5.55
N ASN A 116 10.98 -11.95 5.48
CA ASN A 116 9.84 -11.99 6.40
C ASN A 116 9.11 -13.34 6.35
N THR A 117 8.91 -13.88 5.14
CA THR A 117 8.28 -15.20 4.98
C THR A 117 9.11 -16.29 5.65
N ILE A 118 10.43 -16.29 5.46
CA ILE A 118 11.35 -17.23 6.14
C ILE A 118 11.25 -17.07 7.67
N CYS A 119 11.26 -15.84 8.17
CA CYS A 119 11.10 -15.57 9.61
C CYS A 119 9.77 -16.12 10.16
N ILE A 120 8.67 -15.95 9.42
CA ILE A 120 7.37 -16.49 9.82
C ILE A 120 7.45 -18.03 9.96
N PHE A 121 8.04 -18.74 9.01
CA PHE A 121 8.19 -20.20 9.10
C PHE A 121 9.09 -20.67 10.26
N ILE A 122 10.10 -19.88 10.63
CA ILE A 122 11.01 -20.23 11.72
C ILE A 122 10.36 -19.98 13.09
N PHE A 123 9.71 -18.80 13.26
CA PHE A 123 9.28 -18.33 14.58
C PHE A 123 7.81 -18.64 14.92
N VAL A 124 6.94 -18.83 13.91
CA VAL A 124 5.51 -19.07 14.13
C VAL A 124 5.20 -20.55 13.97
N LYS A 125 5.11 -21.27 15.08
CA LYS A 125 4.88 -22.73 15.10
C LYS A 125 3.54 -23.13 15.70
N SER A 126 2.96 -22.29 16.54
CA SER A 126 1.74 -22.61 17.27
C SER A 126 0.71 -21.48 17.20
N LYS A 127 -0.53 -21.79 17.65
CA LYS A 127 -1.61 -20.79 17.73
C LYS A 127 -1.33 -19.68 18.75
N SER A 128 -0.50 -19.94 19.75
CA SER A 128 -0.07 -18.96 20.75
C SER A 128 0.87 -17.90 20.19
N ASP A 129 1.53 -18.16 19.06
CA ASP A 129 2.54 -17.30 18.44
C ASP A 129 1.90 -16.21 17.55
N LEU A 130 0.60 -15.95 17.67
CA LEU A 130 -0.11 -14.93 16.91
C LEU A 130 0.51 -13.54 17.07
N TRP A 131 0.98 -13.21 18.27
CA TRP A 131 1.63 -11.94 18.53
C TRP A 131 2.98 -11.82 17.79
N ILE A 132 3.74 -12.92 17.67
CA ILE A 132 4.98 -12.98 16.89
C ILE A 132 4.66 -12.77 15.40
N TYR A 133 3.64 -13.47 14.90
CA TYR A 133 3.17 -13.32 13.53
C TYR A 133 2.79 -11.86 13.24
N SER A 134 1.98 -11.24 14.09
CA SER A 134 1.56 -9.84 13.97
C SER A 134 2.77 -8.88 13.97
N LEU A 135 3.73 -9.14 14.86
CA LEU A 135 4.94 -8.33 14.98
C LEU A 135 5.83 -8.46 13.74
N LEU A 136 5.98 -9.66 13.20
CA LEU A 136 6.74 -9.89 11.97
C LEU A 136 6.08 -9.21 10.77
N VAL A 137 4.76 -9.31 10.63
CA VAL A 137 4.03 -8.67 9.52
C VAL A 137 4.14 -7.15 9.61
N CYS A 138 3.81 -6.55 10.75
CA CYS A 138 3.86 -5.09 10.91
C CYS A 138 5.29 -4.55 10.93
N GLY A 139 6.21 -5.26 11.59
CA GLY A 139 7.63 -4.90 11.66
C GLY A 139 8.31 -4.95 10.29
N SER A 140 7.95 -5.93 9.45
CA SER A 140 8.48 -6.00 8.09
C SER A 140 8.12 -4.78 7.25
N VAL A 141 6.93 -4.21 7.43
CA VAL A 141 6.53 -2.97 6.75
C VAL A 141 7.39 -1.79 7.20
N VAL A 142 7.62 -1.66 8.51
CA VAL A 142 8.51 -0.62 9.07
C VAL A 142 9.92 -0.76 8.51
N LEU A 143 10.50 -1.97 8.54
CA LEU A 143 11.83 -2.24 7.99
C LEU A 143 11.90 -1.92 6.50
N THR A 144 10.85 -2.30 5.76
CA THR A 144 10.72 -2.01 4.34
C THR A 144 10.71 -0.51 4.09
N ASN A 145 9.92 0.27 4.81
CA ASN A 145 9.86 1.72 4.64
C ASN A 145 11.16 2.41 5.12
N ALA A 146 11.70 2.02 6.27
CA ALA A 146 12.93 2.58 6.82
C ALA A 146 14.14 2.38 5.90
N SER A 147 14.23 1.24 5.21
CA SER A 147 15.34 0.97 4.30
C SER A 147 15.44 1.95 3.12
N LEU A 148 14.34 2.58 2.70
CA LEU A 148 14.35 3.61 1.64
C LEU A 148 15.13 4.86 2.04
N TRP A 149 15.15 5.19 3.31
CA TRP A 149 15.84 6.39 3.80
C TRP A 149 17.34 6.33 3.59
N VAL A 150 17.92 5.13 3.57
CA VAL A 150 19.35 4.93 3.25
C VAL A 150 19.65 5.40 1.82
N PHE A 151 18.75 5.12 0.88
CA PHE A 151 18.90 5.49 -0.52
C PHE A 151 18.50 6.95 -0.77
N ALA A 152 17.49 7.47 -0.06
CA ALA A 152 17.00 8.83 -0.23
C ALA A 152 18.08 9.91 0.01
N LYS A 153 19.00 9.66 0.94
CA LYS A 153 20.13 10.56 1.24
C LYS A 153 21.01 10.91 0.04
N ARG A 154 21.00 10.10 -1.03
CA ARG A 154 21.78 10.36 -2.26
C ARG A 154 21.13 11.43 -3.14
N TYR A 155 19.82 11.56 -3.07
CA TYR A 155 19.02 12.41 -3.96
C TYR A 155 18.67 13.75 -3.34
N ILE A 156 18.41 13.78 -2.05
CA ILE A 156 17.92 14.95 -1.32
C ILE A 156 18.92 15.43 -0.27
N GLY A 157 19.01 16.77 -0.15
CA GLY A 157 19.66 17.44 0.97
C GLY A 157 18.69 17.65 2.13
N PHE A 158 19.13 18.39 3.15
CA PHE A 158 18.26 18.81 4.25
C PHE A 158 17.60 20.14 3.90
N TYR A 159 16.28 20.23 4.13
CA TYR A 159 15.48 21.44 4.02
C TYR A 159 14.43 21.44 5.11
N LYS A 160 14.22 22.58 5.78
CA LYS A 160 13.17 22.74 6.79
C LYS A 160 12.06 23.63 6.22
N PRO A 161 10.93 23.08 5.79
CA PRO A 161 9.85 23.87 5.23
C PRO A 161 9.18 24.73 6.29
N LYS A 162 8.61 25.85 5.87
CA LYS A 162 7.77 26.70 6.71
C LYS A 162 6.34 26.18 6.64
N LEU A 163 5.59 26.31 7.72
CA LEU A 163 4.20 25.82 7.84
C LEU A 163 3.31 26.34 6.67
N PHE A 164 3.53 27.57 6.23
CA PHE A 164 2.80 28.16 5.10
C PHE A 164 3.07 27.44 3.76
N GLU A 165 4.22 26.82 3.58
CA GLU A 165 4.56 26.08 2.37
C GLU A 165 3.82 24.73 2.28
N LEU A 166 3.29 24.23 3.39
CA LEU A 166 2.52 22.98 3.45
C LEU A 166 1.09 23.16 2.91
N LEU A 167 0.49 24.32 3.11
CA LEU A 167 -0.93 24.58 2.79
C LEU A 167 -1.32 24.33 1.32
N PRO A 168 -0.50 24.70 0.31
CA PRO A 168 -0.83 24.47 -1.10
C PRO A 168 -0.95 22.99 -1.48
N HIS A 169 -0.34 22.09 -0.70
CA HIS A 169 -0.36 20.65 -0.96
C HIS A 169 -1.64 19.96 -0.48
N ILE A 170 -2.39 20.57 0.45
CA ILE A 170 -3.59 19.98 1.08
C ILE A 170 -4.68 19.69 0.07
N LYS A 171 -5.07 20.70 -0.71
CA LYS A 171 -6.20 20.57 -1.66
C LYS A 171 -5.95 19.51 -2.75
N PRO A 172 -4.78 19.48 -3.41
CA PRO A 172 -4.48 18.43 -4.39
C PRO A 172 -4.42 17.02 -3.79
N GLU A 173 -3.91 16.87 -2.56
CA GLU A 173 -3.87 15.58 -1.88
C GLU A 173 -5.27 15.05 -1.57
N ILE A 174 -6.17 15.89 -1.06
CA ILE A 174 -7.57 15.52 -0.78
C ILE A 174 -8.28 15.07 -2.05
N VAL A 175 -8.09 15.79 -3.16
CA VAL A 175 -8.71 15.40 -4.45
C VAL A 175 -8.23 14.02 -4.90
N LEU A 176 -6.94 13.73 -4.75
CA LEU A 176 -6.38 12.43 -5.10
C LEU A 176 -6.67 11.34 -4.07
N PHE A 177 -7.12 11.70 -2.88
CA PHE A 177 -7.52 10.77 -1.84
C PHE A 177 -8.90 10.14 -2.10
N ILE A 178 -9.84 10.87 -2.71
CA ILE A 178 -11.20 10.39 -2.95
C ILE A 178 -11.23 9.03 -3.69
N PRO A 179 -10.53 8.84 -4.81
CA PRO A 179 -10.46 7.52 -5.44
C PRO A 179 -9.83 6.44 -4.54
N VAL A 180 -8.79 6.82 -3.79
CA VAL A 180 -8.06 5.88 -2.91
C VAL A 180 -8.98 5.35 -1.81
N ILE A 181 -9.73 6.23 -1.13
CA ILE A 181 -10.67 5.81 -0.08
C ILE A 181 -11.81 4.96 -0.65
N SER A 182 -12.32 5.30 -1.83
CA SER A 182 -13.39 4.53 -2.49
C SER A 182 -12.96 3.09 -2.78
N ILE A 183 -11.76 2.90 -3.33
CA ILE A 183 -11.17 1.59 -3.58
C ILE A 183 -10.91 0.85 -2.26
N SER A 184 -10.44 1.57 -1.25
CA SER A 184 -10.14 0.97 0.06
C SER A 184 -11.37 0.51 0.81
N ILE A 185 -12.47 1.27 0.73
CA ILE A 185 -13.76 0.84 1.27
C ILE A 185 -14.17 -0.47 0.60
N TYR A 186 -14.11 -0.53 -0.73
CA TYR A 186 -14.45 -1.74 -1.47
C TYR A 186 -13.61 -2.96 -1.06
N ASN A 187 -12.30 -2.81 -0.86
CA ASN A 187 -11.39 -3.93 -0.62
C ASN A 187 -11.25 -4.34 0.86
N VAL A 188 -11.63 -3.49 1.79
CA VAL A 188 -11.33 -3.70 3.22
C VAL A 188 -12.59 -3.79 4.08
N MET A 189 -13.69 -3.15 3.64
CA MET A 189 -14.92 -3.05 4.43
C MET A 189 -15.51 -4.41 4.77
N ASP A 190 -15.46 -5.36 3.84
CA ASP A 190 -15.98 -6.72 4.03
C ASP A 190 -15.38 -7.41 5.26
N LYS A 191 -14.07 -7.29 5.44
CA LYS A 191 -13.34 -7.89 6.57
C LYS A 191 -13.71 -7.24 7.89
N VAL A 192 -13.94 -5.93 7.89
CA VAL A 192 -14.36 -5.19 9.08
C VAL A 192 -15.80 -5.54 9.43
N MET A 193 -16.71 -5.58 8.45
CA MET A 193 -18.10 -5.98 8.66
C MET A 193 -18.20 -7.41 9.15
N LEU A 194 -17.52 -8.35 8.52
CA LEU A 194 -17.49 -9.75 8.97
C LEU A 194 -16.94 -9.89 10.40
N GLY A 195 -15.90 -9.14 10.75
CA GLY A 195 -15.33 -9.19 12.10
C GLY A 195 -16.24 -8.59 13.18
N TYR A 196 -17.11 -7.65 12.79
CA TYR A 196 -18.11 -7.06 13.70
C TYR A 196 -19.40 -7.88 13.80
N MET A 197 -19.91 -8.42 12.68
CA MET A 197 -21.21 -9.08 12.58
C MET A 197 -21.12 -10.61 12.81
N CYS A 198 -19.99 -11.22 12.54
CA CYS A 198 -19.75 -12.65 12.63
C CYS A 198 -18.58 -12.94 13.59
N THR A 199 -17.77 -13.95 13.27
CA THR A 199 -16.61 -14.32 14.07
C THR A 199 -15.28 -13.97 13.36
N THR A 200 -14.21 -13.82 14.13
CA THR A 200 -12.86 -13.67 13.54
C THR A 200 -12.43 -14.91 12.75
N THR A 201 -13.05 -16.04 12.96
CA THR A 201 -12.81 -17.27 12.17
C THR A 201 -13.35 -17.08 10.76
N ASP A 202 -14.54 -16.50 10.61
CA ASP A 202 -15.16 -16.22 9.32
C ASP A 202 -14.34 -15.19 8.52
N VAL A 203 -13.80 -14.18 9.19
CA VAL A 203 -12.82 -13.24 8.57
C VAL A 203 -11.60 -14.00 8.04
N GLY A 204 -11.12 -15.00 8.79
CA GLY A 204 -10.00 -15.83 8.36
C GLY A 204 -10.31 -16.64 7.10
N TYR A 205 -11.47 -17.28 7.04
CA TYR A 205 -11.91 -18.02 5.85
C TYR A 205 -12.08 -17.11 4.64
N TYR A 206 -12.74 -15.95 4.81
CA TYR A 206 -12.90 -14.96 3.76
C TYR A 206 -11.56 -14.45 3.21
N ASN A 207 -10.64 -14.08 4.10
CA ASN A 207 -9.31 -13.60 3.70
C ASN A 207 -8.48 -14.66 2.96
N ASN A 208 -8.58 -15.93 3.35
CA ASN A 208 -7.89 -17.01 2.66
C ASN A 208 -8.48 -17.22 1.25
N ALA A 209 -9.81 -17.23 1.12
CA ALA A 209 -10.48 -17.33 -0.17
C ALA A 209 -10.09 -16.14 -1.10
N GLU A 210 -10.13 -14.92 -0.59
CA GLU A 210 -9.72 -13.72 -1.32
C GLU A 210 -8.24 -13.79 -1.74
N SER A 211 -7.37 -14.29 -0.87
CA SER A 211 -5.94 -14.44 -1.17
C SER A 211 -5.70 -15.41 -2.33
N ILE A 212 -6.49 -16.47 -2.43
CA ILE A 212 -6.42 -17.42 -3.56
C ILE A 212 -6.86 -16.73 -4.86
N ILE A 213 -7.96 -15.97 -4.82
CA ILE A 213 -8.51 -15.26 -5.97
C ILE A 213 -7.58 -14.13 -6.45
N THR A 214 -6.87 -13.47 -5.54
CA THR A 214 -5.95 -12.37 -5.90
C THR A 214 -4.71 -12.84 -6.68
N ILE A 215 -4.33 -14.12 -6.60
CA ILE A 215 -3.19 -14.64 -7.38
C ILE A 215 -3.46 -14.56 -8.90
N PRO A 216 -4.55 -15.14 -9.44
CA PRO A 216 -4.92 -14.98 -10.86
C PRO A 216 -5.14 -13.53 -11.27
N LEU A 217 -5.80 -12.73 -10.41
CA LEU A 217 -6.03 -11.32 -10.67
C LEU A 217 -4.71 -10.54 -10.83
N GLY A 218 -3.67 -10.95 -10.12
CA GLY A 218 -2.33 -10.36 -10.25
C GLY A 218 -1.76 -10.47 -11.66
N PHE A 219 -1.94 -11.61 -12.34
CA PHE A 219 -1.52 -11.80 -13.74
C PHE A 219 -2.30 -10.90 -14.68
N ILE A 220 -3.61 -10.80 -14.50
CA ILE A 220 -4.49 -9.96 -15.33
C ILE A 220 -4.11 -8.48 -15.15
N THR A 221 -3.90 -8.05 -13.92
CA THR A 221 -3.52 -6.67 -13.59
C THR A 221 -2.14 -6.33 -14.16
N ALA A 222 -1.19 -7.25 -14.11
CA ALA A 222 0.14 -7.05 -14.68
C ALA A 222 0.06 -6.84 -16.20
N LEU A 223 -0.77 -7.62 -16.90
CA LEU A 223 -1.02 -7.44 -18.32
C LEU A 223 -1.63 -6.06 -18.63
N GLY A 224 -2.64 -5.65 -17.85
CA GLY A 224 -3.28 -4.34 -18.00
C GLY A 224 -2.30 -3.18 -17.83
N ASN A 225 -1.39 -3.28 -16.84
CA ASN A 225 -0.36 -2.26 -16.60
C ASN A 225 0.64 -2.12 -17.75
N VAL A 226 0.92 -3.20 -18.48
CA VAL A 226 1.80 -3.16 -19.65
C VAL A 226 1.04 -2.68 -20.90
N MET A 227 -0.20 -3.14 -21.07
CA MET A 227 -1.01 -2.80 -22.24
C MET A 227 -1.47 -1.34 -22.27
N MET A 228 -1.75 -0.73 -21.11
CA MET A 228 -2.26 0.63 -21.05
C MET A 228 -1.32 1.67 -21.69
N PRO A 229 -0.02 1.77 -21.34
CA PRO A 229 0.89 2.69 -21.99
C PRO A 229 1.16 2.33 -23.45
N HIS A 230 1.15 1.02 -23.80
CA HIS A 230 1.34 0.57 -25.17
C HIS A 230 0.18 1.00 -26.07
N ALA A 231 -1.07 0.77 -25.65
CA ALA A 231 -2.27 1.22 -26.35
C ALA A 231 -2.30 2.75 -26.51
N ALA A 232 -1.95 3.50 -25.45
CA ALA A 232 -1.87 4.96 -25.53
C ALA A 232 -0.86 5.44 -26.58
N ASN A 233 0.29 4.77 -26.70
CA ASN A 233 1.31 5.08 -27.69
C ASN A 233 0.82 4.78 -29.14
N LEU A 234 0.13 3.66 -29.34
CA LEU A 234 -0.44 3.30 -30.65
C LEU A 234 -1.50 4.32 -31.09
N ILE A 235 -2.38 4.74 -30.19
CA ILE A 235 -3.39 5.79 -30.46
C ILE A 235 -2.72 7.10 -30.80
N ALA A 236 -1.68 7.52 -30.05
CA ALA A 236 -0.92 8.75 -30.33
C ALA A 236 -0.26 8.72 -31.70
N ARG A 237 0.13 7.54 -32.18
CA ARG A 237 0.68 7.32 -33.54
C ARG A 237 -0.38 7.13 -34.62
N LYS A 238 -1.68 7.29 -34.32
CA LYS A 238 -2.81 7.08 -35.24
C LYS A 238 -2.89 5.66 -35.83
N LYS A 239 -2.45 4.65 -35.05
CA LYS A 239 -2.46 3.24 -35.43
C LYS A 239 -3.64 2.51 -34.76
N GLU A 240 -4.85 3.00 -34.97
CA GLU A 240 -6.06 2.51 -34.28
C GLU A 240 -6.36 1.04 -34.55
N GLU A 241 -6.22 0.57 -35.79
CA GLU A 241 -6.43 -0.83 -36.15
C GLU A 241 -5.46 -1.78 -35.45
N GLN A 242 -4.20 -1.37 -35.33
CA GLN A 242 -3.19 -2.15 -34.61
C GLN A 242 -3.49 -2.16 -33.10
N CYS A 243 -3.93 -1.04 -32.53
CA CYS A 243 -4.35 -0.94 -31.15
C CYS A 243 -5.54 -1.88 -30.86
N LYS A 244 -6.54 -1.90 -31.74
CA LYS A 244 -7.70 -2.78 -31.64
C LYS A 244 -7.32 -4.26 -31.63
N ALA A 245 -6.49 -4.66 -32.59
CA ALA A 245 -6.01 -6.04 -32.68
C ALA A 245 -5.23 -6.51 -31.45
N GLU A 246 -4.44 -5.61 -30.83
CA GLU A 246 -3.70 -5.95 -29.62
C GLU A 246 -4.58 -5.99 -28.36
N ILE A 247 -5.60 -5.13 -28.27
CA ILE A 247 -6.61 -5.18 -27.21
C ILE A 247 -7.42 -6.49 -27.33
N GLU A 248 -7.84 -6.90 -28.54
CA GLU A 248 -8.55 -8.16 -28.76
C GLU A 248 -7.74 -9.37 -28.31
N LYS A 249 -6.45 -9.42 -28.66
CA LYS A 249 -5.54 -10.48 -28.21
C LYS A 249 -5.39 -10.50 -26.68
N SER A 250 -5.32 -9.33 -26.06
CA SER A 250 -5.22 -9.20 -24.60
C SER A 250 -6.48 -9.69 -23.90
N ILE A 251 -7.66 -9.35 -24.42
CA ILE A 251 -8.95 -9.84 -23.92
C ILE A 251 -9.03 -11.36 -24.06
N LEU A 252 -8.65 -11.90 -25.22
CA LEU A 252 -8.65 -13.34 -25.45
C LEU A 252 -7.71 -14.07 -24.49
N PHE A 253 -6.52 -13.53 -24.23
CA PHE A 253 -5.58 -14.07 -23.26
C PHE A 253 -6.18 -14.04 -21.84
N VAL A 254 -6.77 -12.92 -21.42
CA VAL A 254 -7.44 -12.79 -20.11
C VAL A 254 -8.56 -13.82 -19.97
N MET A 255 -9.40 -14.00 -20.98
CA MET A 255 -10.47 -15.00 -20.97
C MET A 255 -9.90 -16.43 -20.89
N LEU A 256 -8.85 -16.71 -21.65
CA LEU A 256 -8.21 -18.03 -21.69
C LEU A 256 -7.55 -18.39 -20.35
N VAL A 257 -7.08 -17.42 -19.60
CA VAL A 257 -6.50 -17.61 -18.25
C VAL A 257 -7.60 -17.63 -17.18
N SER A 258 -8.55 -16.68 -17.23
CA SER A 258 -9.55 -16.52 -16.16
C SER A 258 -10.60 -17.63 -16.15
N CYS A 259 -11.04 -18.12 -17.32
CA CYS A 259 -12.05 -19.19 -17.37
C CYS A 259 -11.59 -20.50 -16.70
N PRO A 260 -10.43 -21.10 -17.05
CA PRO A 260 -9.94 -22.29 -16.36
C PRO A 260 -9.68 -22.05 -14.86
N MET A 261 -9.18 -20.86 -14.49
CA MET A 261 -8.92 -20.51 -13.10
C MET A 261 -10.21 -20.39 -12.30
N ALA A 262 -11.28 -19.83 -12.85
CA ALA A 262 -12.58 -19.77 -12.19
C ALA A 262 -13.13 -21.16 -11.83
N PHE A 263 -13.01 -22.12 -12.76
CA PHE A 263 -13.43 -23.52 -12.52
C PHE A 263 -12.44 -24.32 -11.64
N GLY A 264 -11.15 -23.98 -11.69
CA GLY A 264 -10.12 -24.66 -10.92
C GLY A 264 -10.03 -24.23 -9.46
N VAL A 265 -10.59 -23.06 -9.11
CA VAL A 265 -10.61 -22.51 -7.74
C VAL A 265 -11.96 -22.76 -7.07
N ALA A 266 -13.04 -22.97 -7.83
CA ALA A 266 -14.38 -23.32 -7.31
C ALA A 266 -14.45 -24.78 -6.85
#